data_f322ceeb9757816b21dddb59e635196f
#
_entry.id   f322ceeb9757816b21dddb59e635196f
#
_cell.length_a   1.000
_cell.length_b   1.000
_cell.length_c   1.000
_cell.angle_alpha   90.00
_cell.angle_beta   90.00
_cell.angle_gamma   90.00
#
_symmetry.space_group_name_H-M   'P 1'
#
loop_
_entity.id
_entity.type
_entity.pdbx_description
1 polymer ?
#
loop_
_entity_poly.entity_id
_entity_poly.type
_entity_poly.pdbx_seq_one_letter_code
_entity_poly.pdbx_strand_id
1 'polypeptide(L)'
;MINWKKMTALMTTGILLATAAGCQSKNSSQGADIDIEDVIEDTEETAEPEKSTEVVSDLEARISWWTYPIFVEDEEQGDGSYEQSLIQKFNEKYPNITVEVKYLDYTDGPKQLEEQIKAEGGELPNVLLDEPGRISTYAKEGLLSDLSDLFTEDVIADMVSPGIISACQSGEAYVMYPLSGSNYVMAFNRSMLEESGAMELLNQEGARTWTTEAFEQVITKLHDAGFNAGMLYCSGIAGDYATRSFITNLYDGSLMNEDMTSYTVNSEAGQKALSKIKSWMDSGLLLNGTDSSGADAVSSFVAGNNSYCLLWSLPQAISNAEALQENGVDVVVMPYPAEDGTPSLEYMLNGFCIFKTEDEQKEQASRYLIDFLCNDESVAQENVVRSGAFPVRSSMGDVYSGNEEASLYEALMPYSGPYYQKVNGFEEMRVYWYQMETEILDGEYSGKEAANSFVEYANKTLTQKKEQ
;
A
#
# COMPACT_ATOMS: atom_id res chain seq x y z
N MET A 1 -1.04 -36.12 1.68
CA MET A 1 -0.42 -36.10 0.36
C MET A 1 -1.54 -36.04 -0.67
N ILE A 2 -1.95 -34.82 -1.02
CA ILE A 2 -2.95 -34.56 -2.05
C ILE A 2 -2.23 -33.96 -3.25
N ASN A 3 -2.41 -34.60 -4.37
CA ASN A 3 -1.65 -34.48 -5.60
C ASN A 3 -2.18 -33.29 -6.45
N TRP A 4 -1.42 -32.22 -6.56
CA TRP A 4 -1.75 -30.93 -7.20
C TRP A 4 -1.35 -30.84 -8.69
N LYS A 5 -1.48 -31.95 -9.40
CA LYS A 5 -1.27 -31.99 -10.87
C LYS A 5 -2.50 -32.56 -11.54
N LYS A 6 -3.57 -31.76 -11.70
CA LYS A 6 -4.63 -31.93 -12.73
C LYS A 6 -5.72 -30.87 -12.53
N MET A 7 -5.51 -29.68 -13.07
CA MET A 7 -6.59 -28.81 -13.55
C MET A 7 -6.01 -27.78 -14.55
N THR A 8 -5.67 -28.29 -15.71
CA THR A 8 -5.53 -27.52 -16.94
C THR A 8 -6.23 -28.35 -18.02
N ALA A 9 -7.28 -27.85 -18.54
CA ALA A 9 -7.89 -28.06 -19.86
C ALA A 9 -9.40 -28.14 -19.76
N LEU A 10 -10.04 -27.13 -20.30
CA LEU A 10 -11.22 -27.17 -21.16
C LEU A 10 -12.03 -25.87 -21.01
N MET A 11 -11.79 -24.94 -21.87
CA MET A 11 -12.84 -24.09 -22.45
C MET A 11 -12.40 -23.62 -23.81
N THR A 12 -12.86 -24.34 -24.84
CA THR A 12 -12.86 -23.87 -26.22
C THR A 12 -14.31 -23.82 -26.66
N THR A 13 -14.65 -22.71 -27.32
CA THR A 13 -15.64 -22.52 -28.38
C THR A 13 -17.11 -22.29 -27.99
N GLY A 14 -17.56 -21.08 -28.37
CA GLY A 14 -18.98 -20.77 -28.52
C GLY A 14 -19.25 -19.35 -29.03
N ILE A 15 -18.80 -19.02 -30.26
CA ILE A 15 -19.23 -17.79 -30.97
C ILE A 15 -20.70 -17.91 -31.34
N LEU A 16 -21.55 -16.98 -30.95
CA LEU A 16 -22.82 -16.69 -31.58
C LEU A 16 -23.09 -15.18 -31.63
N LEU A 17 -22.92 -14.63 -32.82
CA LEU A 17 -23.38 -13.28 -33.19
C LEU A 17 -24.91 -13.18 -33.06
N ALA A 18 -25.38 -12.15 -32.39
CA ALA A 18 -26.74 -11.64 -32.59
C ALA A 18 -26.71 -10.11 -32.47
N THR A 19 -26.72 -9.43 -33.60
CA THR A 19 -27.02 -8.01 -33.76
C THR A 19 -28.45 -7.70 -33.38
N ALA A 20 -28.68 -6.84 -32.40
CA ALA A 20 -29.92 -6.10 -32.28
C ALA A 20 -29.66 -4.69 -31.73
N ALA A 21 -29.87 -3.72 -32.60
CA ALA A 21 -29.89 -2.31 -32.26
C ALA A 21 -31.06 -2.00 -31.32
N GLY A 22 -30.80 -1.44 -30.17
CA GLY A 22 -31.80 -0.89 -29.25
C GLY A 22 -31.21 0.26 -28.49
N CYS A 23 -31.61 1.48 -28.83
CA CYS A 23 -31.35 2.67 -28.03
C CYS A 23 -31.95 2.49 -26.65
N GLN A 24 -31.13 2.46 -25.63
CA GLN A 24 -31.58 2.60 -24.24
C GLN A 24 -30.67 3.61 -23.53
N SER A 25 -31.33 4.55 -22.89
CA SER A 25 -30.76 5.65 -22.12
C SER A 25 -29.72 5.14 -21.10
N LYS A 26 -28.54 5.73 -21.12
CA LYS A 26 -27.52 5.57 -20.09
C LYS A 26 -28.08 6.12 -18.78
N ASN A 27 -28.52 5.24 -17.89
CA ASN A 27 -28.49 5.49 -16.47
C ASN A 27 -27.14 4.98 -15.99
N SER A 28 -26.29 5.90 -15.65
CA SER A 28 -24.97 5.66 -15.10
C SER A 28 -25.09 5.15 -13.66
N SER A 29 -25.12 3.84 -13.47
CA SER A 29 -24.63 3.25 -12.23
C SER A 29 -23.11 3.08 -12.42
N GLN A 30 -22.34 4.07 -12.02
CA GLN A 30 -20.89 4.00 -11.95
C GLN A 30 -20.52 3.17 -10.71
N GLY A 31 -20.41 1.87 -10.87
CA GLY A 31 -19.61 1.02 -10.00
C GLY A 31 -18.15 1.19 -10.42
N ALA A 32 -17.28 1.20 -9.45
CA ALA A 32 -15.87 1.53 -9.59
C ALA A 32 -15.08 0.53 -10.46
N ASP A 33 -15.08 0.74 -11.74
CA ASP A 33 -14.09 0.15 -12.64
C ASP A 33 -12.92 1.14 -12.75
N ILE A 34 -11.92 0.98 -11.88
CA ILE A 34 -10.62 1.60 -12.09
C ILE A 34 -9.91 0.68 -13.09
N ASP A 35 -10.05 0.98 -14.36
CA ASP A 35 -9.28 0.34 -15.40
C ASP A 35 -7.94 1.06 -15.53
N ILE A 36 -6.88 0.43 -15.01
CA ILE A 36 -5.54 0.99 -15.09
C ILE A 36 -5.09 1.11 -16.55
N GLU A 37 -5.55 0.22 -17.44
CA GLU A 37 -5.22 0.27 -18.86
C GLU A 37 -5.77 1.54 -19.50
N ASP A 38 -7.01 1.95 -19.19
CA ASP A 38 -7.58 3.21 -19.66
C ASP A 38 -6.78 4.43 -19.16
N VAL A 39 -6.27 4.40 -17.92
CA VAL A 39 -5.44 5.49 -17.36
C VAL A 39 -4.06 5.51 -18.02
N ILE A 40 -3.48 4.35 -18.34
CA ILE A 40 -2.21 4.25 -19.08
C ILE A 40 -2.35 4.84 -20.49
N GLU A 41 -3.42 4.49 -21.22
CA GLU A 41 -3.68 5.05 -22.55
C GLU A 41 -3.82 6.58 -22.52
N ASP A 42 -4.50 7.14 -21.51
CA ASP A 42 -4.63 8.59 -21.32
C ASP A 42 -3.28 9.28 -21.01
N THR A 43 -2.40 8.63 -20.24
CA THR A 43 -1.05 9.16 -19.97
C THR A 43 -0.14 9.13 -21.20
N GLU A 44 -0.26 8.12 -22.06
CA GLU A 44 0.48 8.04 -23.31
C GLU A 44 -0.02 9.08 -24.35
N GLU A 45 -1.34 9.36 -24.41
CA GLU A 45 -1.93 10.32 -25.36
C GLU A 45 -1.63 11.78 -24.97
N THR A 46 -1.36 12.06 -23.69
CA THR A 46 -0.99 13.41 -23.20
C THR A 46 0.51 13.69 -23.26
N ALA A 47 1.35 12.71 -23.55
CA ALA A 47 2.78 12.90 -23.72
C ALA A 47 3.06 13.83 -24.91
N GLU A 48 3.69 14.99 -24.66
CA GLU A 48 4.09 15.92 -25.74
C GLU A 48 5.07 15.23 -26.71
N PRO A 49 5.03 15.55 -28.02
CA PRO A 49 5.92 14.93 -29.00
C PRO A 49 7.38 15.18 -28.66
N GLU A 50 8.14 14.10 -28.68
CA GLU A 50 9.56 13.94 -28.32
C GLU A 50 10.42 15.16 -28.60
N LYS A 51 10.86 15.85 -27.56
CA LYS A 51 12.07 16.67 -27.61
C LYS A 51 13.25 15.73 -27.88
N SER A 52 14.10 16.05 -28.85
CA SER A 52 15.33 15.34 -29.12
C SER A 52 16.10 15.13 -27.81
N THR A 53 16.26 13.88 -27.40
CA THR A 53 16.90 13.51 -26.14
C THR A 53 18.37 13.91 -26.21
N GLU A 54 18.78 14.86 -25.36
CA GLU A 54 20.17 15.26 -25.23
C GLU A 54 20.89 14.22 -24.38
N VAL A 55 22.05 13.71 -24.85
CA VAL A 55 22.89 12.79 -24.08
C VAL A 55 23.39 13.51 -22.83
N VAL A 56 22.98 13.02 -21.66
CA VAL A 56 23.24 13.67 -20.37
C VAL A 56 24.63 13.35 -19.83
N SER A 57 25.22 12.19 -20.19
CA SER A 57 26.52 11.78 -19.67
C SER A 57 27.21 10.76 -20.60
N ASP A 58 28.54 10.87 -20.67
CA ASP A 58 29.42 9.89 -21.34
C ASP A 58 29.88 8.77 -20.41
N LEU A 59 29.29 8.66 -19.21
CA LEU A 59 29.64 7.64 -18.22
C LEU A 59 29.44 6.24 -18.79
N GLU A 60 30.48 5.39 -18.67
CA GLU A 60 30.44 3.99 -19.11
C GLU A 60 30.32 3.09 -17.87
N ALA A 61 29.25 2.31 -17.78
CA ALA A 61 29.02 1.39 -16.67
C ALA A 61 28.14 0.21 -17.07
N ARG A 62 28.25 -0.88 -16.31
CA ARG A 62 27.29 -2.00 -16.35
C ARG A 62 26.76 -2.22 -14.95
N ILE A 63 25.46 -2.05 -14.78
CA ILE A 63 24.75 -2.18 -13.50
C ILE A 63 23.65 -3.23 -13.59
N SER A 64 23.29 -3.80 -12.45
CA SER A 64 22.14 -4.70 -12.30
C SER A 64 21.04 -4.02 -11.52
N TRP A 65 19.82 -4.11 -12.06
CA TRP A 65 18.58 -3.70 -11.40
C TRP A 65 17.78 -4.94 -11.01
N TRP A 66 17.64 -5.19 -9.69
CA TRP A 66 16.76 -6.25 -9.21
C TRP A 66 15.43 -5.63 -8.80
N THR A 67 14.34 -6.24 -9.24
CA THR A 67 12.98 -5.69 -9.07
C THR A 67 11.97 -6.79 -8.78
N TYR A 68 10.93 -6.45 -8.06
CA TYR A 68 9.69 -7.22 -8.00
C TYR A 68 8.80 -6.79 -9.18
N PRO A 69 7.93 -7.67 -9.72
CA PRO A 69 7.02 -7.32 -10.81
C PRO A 69 5.87 -6.45 -10.28
N ILE A 70 6.14 -5.15 -10.07
CA ILE A 70 5.15 -4.20 -9.57
C ILE A 70 4.42 -3.46 -10.70
N PHE A 71 4.98 -3.41 -11.90
CA PHE A 71 4.39 -2.69 -13.00
C PHE A 71 3.39 -3.56 -13.76
N VAL A 72 2.23 -2.97 -14.10
CA VAL A 72 1.29 -3.58 -15.02
C VAL A 72 1.93 -3.63 -16.41
N GLU A 73 1.95 -4.82 -16.98
CA GLU A 73 2.51 -5.09 -18.30
C GLU A 73 1.45 -4.95 -19.39
N ASP A 74 1.87 -4.65 -20.62
CA ASP A 74 0.98 -4.71 -21.77
C ASP A 74 0.67 -6.17 -22.11
N GLU A 75 -0.61 -6.53 -22.19
CA GLU A 75 -1.06 -7.92 -22.45
C GLU A 75 -0.43 -8.56 -23.68
N GLU A 76 -0.13 -7.74 -24.72
CA GLU A 76 0.44 -8.22 -25.99
C GLU A 76 1.94 -8.49 -25.95
N GLN A 77 2.68 -7.90 -24.99
CA GLN A 77 4.15 -7.88 -24.97
C GLN A 77 4.76 -8.89 -23.98
N GLY A 78 4.03 -9.24 -22.92
CA GLY A 78 4.42 -10.24 -21.93
C GLY A 78 5.33 -9.71 -20.81
N ASP A 79 5.60 -10.55 -19.82
CA ASP A 79 6.29 -10.23 -18.58
C ASP A 79 7.67 -9.57 -18.82
N GLY A 80 7.90 -8.46 -18.15
CA GLY A 80 9.16 -7.70 -18.19
C GLY A 80 9.35 -6.82 -19.42
N SER A 81 8.34 -6.68 -20.28
CA SER A 81 8.39 -5.84 -21.47
C SER A 81 8.49 -4.36 -21.10
N TYR A 82 7.79 -3.95 -20.05
CA TYR A 82 7.79 -2.56 -19.61
C TYR A 82 9.15 -2.12 -19.08
N GLU A 83 9.78 -2.90 -18.19
CA GLU A 83 11.13 -2.57 -17.71
C GLU A 83 12.17 -2.55 -18.86
N GLN A 84 12.00 -3.39 -19.88
CA GLN A 84 12.84 -3.34 -21.07
C GLN A 84 12.63 -2.04 -21.86
N SER A 85 11.40 -1.55 -21.97
CA SER A 85 11.07 -0.26 -22.58
C SER A 85 11.67 0.90 -21.81
N LEU A 86 11.61 0.87 -20.46
CA LEU A 86 12.26 1.85 -19.60
C LEU A 86 13.77 1.90 -19.80
N ILE A 87 14.43 0.73 -19.91
CA ILE A 87 15.87 0.66 -20.20
C ILE A 87 16.18 1.23 -21.58
N GLN A 88 15.35 0.98 -22.58
CA GLN A 88 15.55 1.57 -23.92
C GLN A 88 15.46 3.10 -23.85
N LYS A 89 14.44 3.66 -23.20
CA LYS A 89 14.30 5.11 -22.99
C LYS A 89 15.47 5.69 -22.17
N PHE A 90 15.92 4.97 -21.12
CA PHE A 90 17.10 5.34 -20.34
C PHE A 90 18.37 5.42 -21.20
N ASN A 91 18.58 4.43 -22.08
CA ASN A 91 19.76 4.37 -22.95
C ASN A 91 19.78 5.47 -24.03
N GLU A 92 18.66 6.14 -24.32
CA GLU A 92 18.65 7.31 -25.18
C GLU A 92 19.38 8.50 -24.51
N LYS A 93 19.30 8.61 -23.18
CA LYS A 93 19.98 9.64 -22.38
C LYS A 93 21.39 9.21 -21.94
N TYR A 94 21.59 7.91 -21.67
CA TYR A 94 22.79 7.31 -21.12
C TYR A 94 23.27 6.14 -21.98
N PRO A 95 23.72 6.36 -23.23
CA PRO A 95 23.94 5.30 -24.20
C PRO A 95 25.06 4.32 -23.83
N ASN A 96 25.96 4.72 -22.92
CA ASN A 96 27.10 3.89 -22.50
C ASN A 96 26.84 3.14 -21.18
N ILE A 97 25.64 3.25 -20.61
CA ILE A 97 25.26 2.50 -19.41
C ILE A 97 24.42 1.29 -19.81
N THR A 98 24.91 0.10 -19.47
CA THR A 98 24.15 -1.14 -19.64
C THR A 98 23.44 -1.50 -18.35
N VAL A 99 22.12 -1.72 -18.39
CA VAL A 99 21.30 -2.16 -17.25
C VAL A 99 20.80 -3.58 -17.48
N GLU A 100 21.07 -4.46 -16.52
CA GLU A 100 20.58 -5.84 -16.52
C GLU A 100 19.49 -6.00 -15.46
N VAL A 101 18.27 -6.35 -15.90
CA VAL A 101 17.14 -6.57 -14.98
C VAL A 101 17.14 -8.01 -14.49
N LYS A 102 16.88 -8.18 -13.18
CA LYS A 102 16.59 -9.48 -12.56
C LYS A 102 15.32 -9.39 -11.76
N TYR A 103 14.35 -10.22 -12.10
CA TYR A 103 13.06 -10.29 -11.40
C TYR A 103 13.17 -11.17 -10.17
N LEU A 104 12.58 -10.69 -9.08
CA LEU A 104 12.44 -11.38 -7.81
C LEU A 104 10.98 -11.81 -7.64
N ASP A 105 10.77 -13.03 -7.15
CA ASP A 105 9.46 -13.50 -6.73
C ASP A 105 9.11 -12.96 -5.33
N TYR A 106 7.86 -12.59 -5.09
CA TYR A 106 7.42 -12.03 -3.80
C TYR A 106 7.59 -13.03 -2.63
N THR A 107 7.52 -14.32 -2.89
CA THR A 107 7.62 -15.37 -1.88
C THR A 107 9.06 -15.73 -1.56
N ASP A 108 9.86 -15.97 -2.60
CA ASP A 108 11.23 -16.51 -2.48
C ASP A 108 12.31 -15.43 -2.66
N GLY A 109 11.99 -14.29 -3.29
CA GLY A 109 12.94 -13.21 -3.61
C GLY A 109 13.68 -12.65 -2.40
N PRO A 110 13.01 -12.31 -1.29
CA PRO A 110 13.68 -11.82 -0.08
C PRO A 110 14.71 -12.81 0.45
N LYS A 111 14.38 -14.11 0.45
CA LYS A 111 15.28 -15.17 0.88
C LYS A 111 16.46 -15.34 -0.07
N GLN A 112 16.22 -15.27 -1.39
CA GLN A 112 17.29 -15.34 -2.38
C GLN A 112 18.30 -14.20 -2.20
N LEU A 113 17.84 -12.97 -1.95
CA LEU A 113 18.71 -11.84 -1.69
C LEU A 113 19.48 -12.02 -0.38
N GLU A 114 18.82 -12.47 0.69
CA GLU A 114 19.48 -12.76 1.97
C GLU A 114 20.59 -13.83 1.83
N GLU A 115 20.35 -14.87 1.04
CA GLU A 115 21.35 -15.90 0.73
C GLU A 115 22.57 -15.30 -0.02
N GLN A 116 22.34 -14.38 -0.96
CA GLN A 116 23.44 -13.69 -1.66
C GLN A 116 24.22 -12.75 -0.72
N ILE A 117 23.54 -12.05 0.18
CA ILE A 117 24.17 -11.18 1.20
C ILE A 117 25.10 -12.00 2.11
N LYS A 118 24.69 -13.20 2.50
CA LYS A 118 25.47 -14.09 3.39
C LYS A 118 26.58 -14.87 2.67
N ALA A 119 26.50 -15.01 1.37
CA ALA A 119 27.47 -15.77 0.59
C ALA A 119 28.80 -15.00 0.41
N GLU A 120 29.93 -15.67 0.58
CA GLU A 120 31.24 -15.09 0.23
C GLU A 120 31.33 -14.85 -1.28
N GLY A 121 31.41 -13.57 -1.69
CA GLY A 121 31.36 -13.19 -3.10
C GLY A 121 29.98 -13.32 -3.74
N GLY A 122 28.93 -13.27 -2.97
CA GLY A 122 27.55 -13.28 -3.46
C GLY A 122 27.26 -12.12 -4.40
N GLU A 123 26.38 -12.35 -5.35
CA GLU A 123 25.97 -11.36 -6.33
C GLU A 123 24.91 -10.43 -5.70
N LEU A 124 25.26 -9.16 -5.51
CA LEU A 124 24.34 -8.13 -5.01
C LEU A 124 23.90 -7.22 -6.15
N PRO A 125 22.65 -6.70 -6.12
CA PRO A 125 22.20 -5.71 -7.10
C PRO A 125 22.96 -4.41 -6.95
N ASN A 126 23.11 -3.65 -8.03
CA ASN A 126 23.47 -2.24 -7.92
C ASN A 126 22.26 -1.42 -7.47
N VAL A 127 21.12 -1.65 -8.10
CA VAL A 127 19.83 -1.01 -7.73
C VAL A 127 18.83 -2.10 -7.37
N LEU A 128 18.11 -1.91 -6.26
CA LEU A 128 17.01 -2.77 -5.83
C LEU A 128 15.75 -1.94 -5.64
N LEU A 129 14.65 -2.38 -6.25
CA LEU A 129 13.31 -1.90 -5.92
C LEU A 129 12.75 -2.77 -4.79
N ASP A 130 12.38 -2.15 -3.67
CA ASP A 130 11.83 -2.87 -2.52
C ASP A 130 11.01 -1.94 -1.60
N GLU A 131 10.49 -2.48 -0.50
CA GLU A 131 9.77 -1.73 0.54
C GLU A 131 10.70 -1.23 1.66
N PRO A 132 10.36 -0.15 2.37
CA PRO A 132 11.23 0.45 3.39
C PRO A 132 11.61 -0.49 4.53
N GLY A 133 10.76 -1.45 4.89
CA GLY A 133 11.02 -2.41 5.96
C GLY A 133 12.25 -3.27 5.68
N ARG A 134 12.32 -3.87 4.50
CA ARG A 134 13.47 -4.68 4.06
C ARG A 134 14.69 -3.80 3.79
N ILE A 135 14.52 -2.67 3.08
CA ILE A 135 15.60 -1.72 2.82
C ILE A 135 16.25 -1.24 4.14
N SER A 136 15.46 -0.93 5.17
CA SER A 136 15.98 -0.57 6.49
C SER A 136 16.83 -1.68 7.13
N THR A 137 16.52 -2.94 6.88
CA THR A 137 17.34 -4.07 7.36
C THR A 137 18.71 -4.08 6.68
N TYR A 138 18.76 -3.94 5.35
CA TYR A 138 20.02 -3.88 4.60
C TYR A 138 20.85 -2.64 4.99
N ALA A 139 20.19 -1.50 5.25
CA ALA A 139 20.85 -0.29 5.73
C ALA A 139 21.50 -0.48 7.11
N LYS A 140 20.83 -1.14 8.05
CA LYS A 140 21.36 -1.46 9.38
C LYS A 140 22.58 -2.39 9.34
N GLU A 141 22.66 -3.24 8.32
CA GLU A 141 23.83 -4.08 8.03
C GLU A 141 24.97 -3.30 7.34
N GLY A 142 24.75 -2.02 7.02
CA GLY A 142 25.75 -1.15 6.38
C GLY A 142 25.96 -1.41 4.89
N LEU A 143 25.03 -2.10 4.22
CA LEU A 143 25.12 -2.53 2.83
C LEU A 143 24.72 -1.47 1.81
N LEU A 144 23.99 -0.42 2.23
CA LEU A 144 23.40 0.54 1.31
C LEU A 144 24.18 1.85 1.26
N SER A 145 24.19 2.48 0.10
CA SER A 145 24.71 3.83 -0.12
C SER A 145 23.79 4.88 0.47
N ASP A 146 24.38 6.00 0.89
CA ASP A 146 23.64 7.19 1.28
C ASP A 146 23.17 7.95 0.03
N LEU A 147 21.87 8.19 -0.06
CA LEU A 147 21.20 8.89 -1.16
C LEU A 147 20.86 10.35 -0.80
N SER A 148 21.45 10.93 0.26
CA SER A 148 21.11 12.26 0.73
C SER A 148 21.31 13.35 -0.32
N ASP A 149 22.19 13.13 -1.28
CA ASP A 149 22.40 14.03 -2.43
C ASP A 149 21.20 14.09 -3.39
N LEU A 150 20.34 13.06 -3.43
CA LEU A 150 19.10 13.06 -4.19
C LEU A 150 17.94 13.75 -3.45
N PHE A 151 18.07 13.98 -2.14
CA PHE A 151 17.07 14.63 -1.29
C PHE A 151 17.40 16.11 -1.09
N THR A 152 17.29 16.90 -2.16
CA THR A 152 17.41 18.34 -2.09
C THR A 152 16.27 18.96 -1.26
N GLU A 153 16.42 20.24 -0.84
CA GLU A 153 15.34 20.96 -0.15
C GLU A 153 14.04 20.97 -0.96
N ASP A 154 14.13 21.11 -2.30
CA ASP A 154 12.97 21.10 -3.20
C ASP A 154 12.30 19.71 -3.24
N VAL A 155 13.07 18.62 -3.31
CA VAL A 155 12.56 17.25 -3.29
C VAL A 155 11.85 16.95 -1.95
N ILE A 156 12.46 17.38 -0.82
CA ILE A 156 11.84 17.19 0.50
C ILE A 156 10.54 17.99 0.63
N ALA A 157 10.53 19.24 0.14
CA ALA A 157 9.34 20.08 0.17
C ALA A 157 8.21 19.60 -0.73
N ASP A 158 8.55 18.84 -1.79
CA ASP A 158 7.61 18.28 -2.75
C ASP A 158 7.00 16.94 -2.27
N MET A 159 7.57 16.28 -1.28
CA MET A 159 6.99 15.04 -0.72
C MET A 159 5.61 15.28 -0.12
N VAL A 160 4.64 14.44 -0.45
CA VAL A 160 3.23 14.59 -0.03
C VAL A 160 3.02 14.39 1.47
N SER A 161 3.96 13.72 2.17
CA SER A 161 3.87 13.47 3.61
C SER A 161 5.25 13.36 4.28
N PRO A 162 5.42 13.92 5.51
CA PRO A 162 6.60 13.67 6.34
C PRO A 162 6.82 12.19 6.68
N GLY A 163 5.74 11.41 6.72
CA GLY A 163 5.80 9.96 6.94
C GLY A 163 6.60 9.25 5.85
N ILE A 164 6.41 9.62 4.58
CA ILE A 164 7.15 9.10 3.44
C ILE A 164 8.64 9.47 3.54
N ILE A 165 8.95 10.72 3.90
CA ILE A 165 10.34 11.15 4.12
C ILE A 165 11.00 10.28 5.20
N SER A 166 10.32 10.11 6.33
CA SER A 166 10.81 9.27 7.42
C SER A 166 10.99 7.81 7.02
N ALA A 167 10.12 7.26 6.16
CA ALA A 167 10.24 5.89 5.67
C ALA A 167 11.52 5.66 4.86
N CYS A 168 12.02 6.70 4.16
CA CYS A 168 13.23 6.65 3.34
C CYS A 168 14.53 6.71 4.16
N GLN A 169 14.46 6.95 5.47
CA GLN A 169 15.63 7.18 6.32
C GLN A 169 16.02 5.96 7.16
N SER A 170 17.31 5.80 7.37
CA SER A 170 17.93 4.95 8.40
C SER A 170 18.96 5.77 9.19
N GLY A 171 18.59 6.17 10.42
CA GLY A 171 19.33 7.20 11.14
C GLY A 171 19.22 8.56 10.43
N GLU A 172 20.36 9.21 10.18
CA GLU A 172 20.42 10.50 9.48
C GLU A 172 20.53 10.36 7.94
N ALA A 173 20.83 9.15 7.45
CA ALA A 173 21.02 8.88 6.02
C ALA A 173 19.70 8.56 5.32
N TYR A 174 19.54 9.01 4.07
CA TYR A 174 18.50 8.55 3.18
C TYR A 174 19.01 7.29 2.45
N VAL A 175 18.29 6.18 2.59
CA VAL A 175 18.71 4.86 2.07
C VAL A 175 17.77 4.32 1.01
N MET A 176 16.67 5.02 0.77
CA MET A 176 15.68 4.68 -0.26
C MET A 176 15.21 5.96 -0.94
N TYR A 177 15.06 5.93 -2.27
CA TYR A 177 14.37 6.97 -3.02
C TYR A 177 12.97 6.45 -3.39
N PRO A 178 11.88 7.11 -2.96
CA PRO A 178 10.54 6.57 -3.09
C PRO A 178 10.02 6.74 -4.52
N LEU A 179 9.29 5.73 -5.00
CA LEU A 179 8.63 5.73 -6.30
C LEU A 179 7.14 6.06 -6.17
N SER A 180 6.42 5.22 -5.42
CA SER A 180 4.97 5.27 -5.32
C SER A 180 4.49 4.68 -4.01
N GLY A 181 3.28 5.05 -3.57
CA GLY A 181 2.68 4.54 -2.36
C GLY A 181 1.16 4.44 -2.43
N SER A 182 0.57 3.70 -1.51
CA SER A 182 -0.89 3.57 -1.40
C SER A 182 -1.30 3.39 0.05
N ASN A 183 -2.23 4.22 0.51
CA ASN A 183 -2.76 4.15 1.87
C ASN A 183 -3.77 3.00 2.02
N TYR A 184 -3.80 2.42 3.21
CA TYR A 184 -4.90 1.56 3.63
C TYR A 184 -6.06 2.42 4.14
N VAL A 185 -7.27 2.03 3.77
CA VAL A 185 -8.50 2.78 4.01
C VAL A 185 -9.64 1.82 4.38
N MET A 186 -10.84 2.35 4.56
CA MET A 186 -12.07 1.58 4.74
C MET A 186 -12.90 1.58 3.46
N ALA A 187 -13.73 0.56 3.29
CA ALA A 187 -14.74 0.47 2.24
C ALA A 187 -16.14 0.32 2.86
N PHE A 188 -17.12 0.97 2.26
CA PHE A 188 -18.55 0.85 2.63
C PHE A 188 -19.36 0.43 1.41
N ASN A 189 -20.44 -0.32 1.63
CA ASN A 189 -21.41 -0.68 0.60
C ASN A 189 -22.37 0.50 0.39
N ARG A 190 -22.35 1.12 -0.79
CA ARG A 190 -23.15 2.30 -1.15
C ARG A 190 -24.65 2.07 -0.96
N SER A 191 -25.17 0.94 -1.49
CA SER A 191 -26.60 0.62 -1.41
C SER A 191 -27.06 0.55 0.03
N MET A 192 -26.29 -0.07 0.92
CA MET A 192 -26.61 -0.17 2.35
C MET A 192 -26.53 1.19 3.05
N LEU A 193 -25.57 2.05 2.67
CA LEU A 193 -25.51 3.44 3.17
C LEU A 193 -26.72 4.25 2.76
N GLU A 194 -27.17 4.12 1.50
CA GLU A 194 -28.34 4.84 0.99
C GLU A 194 -29.65 4.34 1.63
N GLU A 195 -29.85 3.02 1.69
CA GLU A 195 -31.05 2.41 2.28
C GLU A 195 -31.20 2.73 3.78
N SER A 196 -30.10 2.80 4.52
CA SER A 196 -30.10 3.16 5.95
C SER A 196 -30.22 4.68 6.19
N GLY A 197 -30.04 5.51 5.14
CA GLY A 197 -29.88 6.96 5.25
C GLY A 197 -28.57 7.37 5.92
N ALA A 198 -27.57 6.48 6.01
CA ALA A 198 -26.26 6.79 6.55
C ALA A 198 -25.39 7.58 5.58
N MET A 199 -25.66 7.52 4.27
CA MET A 199 -24.93 8.26 3.23
C MET A 199 -24.90 9.78 3.50
N GLU A 200 -25.98 10.34 4.06
CA GLU A 200 -26.09 11.77 4.39
C GLU A 200 -25.15 12.22 5.52
N LEU A 201 -24.60 11.27 6.30
CA LEU A 201 -23.66 11.54 7.39
C LEU A 201 -22.21 11.54 6.95
N LEU A 202 -21.92 11.03 5.76
CA LEU A 202 -20.56 10.98 5.25
C LEU A 202 -20.10 12.35 4.75
N ASN A 203 -18.87 12.72 5.09
CA ASN A 203 -18.19 13.78 4.36
C ASN A 203 -17.85 13.27 2.95
N GLN A 204 -18.37 13.92 1.93
CA GLN A 204 -18.16 13.56 0.52
C GLN A 204 -17.22 14.54 -0.21
N GLU A 205 -16.58 15.45 0.51
CA GLU A 205 -15.69 16.47 -0.06
C GLU A 205 -14.22 16.15 0.23
N GLY A 206 -13.36 16.40 -0.76
CA GLY A 206 -11.90 16.27 -0.65
C GLY A 206 -11.50 14.85 -0.23
N ALA A 207 -10.59 14.72 0.72
CA ALA A 207 -10.12 13.44 1.27
C ALA A 207 -11.14 12.70 2.13
N ARG A 208 -12.39 13.15 2.20
CA ARG A 208 -13.49 12.56 2.99
C ARG A 208 -13.15 12.29 4.46
N THR A 209 -12.24 13.06 5.05
CA THR A 209 -11.88 12.90 6.46
C THR A 209 -13.08 13.15 7.39
N TRP A 210 -13.16 12.40 8.46
CA TRP A 210 -14.29 12.39 9.38
C TRP A 210 -13.91 11.99 10.80
N THR A 211 -14.83 12.30 11.74
CA THR A 211 -14.60 12.03 13.16
C THR A 211 -15.05 10.63 13.56
N THR A 212 -14.49 10.11 14.66
CA THR A 212 -14.96 8.87 15.31
C THR A 212 -16.43 8.94 15.70
N GLU A 213 -16.93 10.11 16.09
CA GLU A 213 -18.36 10.30 16.40
C GLU A 213 -19.23 10.14 15.14
N ALA A 214 -18.82 10.73 14.00
CA ALA A 214 -19.52 10.58 12.73
C ALA A 214 -19.52 9.11 12.26
N PHE A 215 -18.40 8.41 12.40
CA PHE A 215 -18.32 6.98 12.11
C PHE A 215 -19.32 6.18 12.97
N GLU A 216 -19.35 6.40 14.29
CA GLU A 216 -20.30 5.72 15.19
C GLU A 216 -21.75 5.94 14.76
N GLN A 217 -22.10 7.15 14.34
CA GLN A 217 -23.45 7.47 13.84
C GLN A 217 -23.77 6.69 12.55
N VAL A 218 -22.81 6.57 11.63
CA VAL A 218 -22.96 5.81 10.38
C VAL A 218 -23.19 4.34 10.65
N ILE A 219 -22.31 3.69 11.43
CA ILE A 219 -22.44 2.25 11.73
C ILE A 219 -23.69 1.94 12.56
N THR A 220 -24.14 2.88 13.40
CA THR A 220 -25.41 2.74 14.14
C THR A 220 -26.61 2.74 13.19
N LYS A 221 -26.67 3.67 12.22
CA LYS A 221 -27.73 3.67 11.20
C LYS A 221 -27.77 2.42 10.35
N LEU A 222 -26.58 1.92 9.93
CA LEU A 222 -26.48 0.66 9.19
C LEU A 222 -27.01 -0.53 10.01
N HIS A 223 -26.63 -0.61 11.28
CA HIS A 223 -27.11 -1.64 12.20
C HIS A 223 -28.62 -1.56 12.44
N ASP A 224 -29.17 -0.36 12.69
CA ASP A 224 -30.58 -0.15 12.92
C ASP A 224 -31.45 -0.49 11.69
N ALA A 225 -30.87 -0.37 10.49
CA ALA A 225 -31.48 -0.82 9.25
C ALA A 225 -31.41 -2.34 9.02
N GLY A 226 -30.69 -3.08 9.90
CA GLY A 226 -30.56 -4.53 9.87
C GLY A 226 -29.42 -5.07 9.01
N PHE A 227 -28.48 -4.23 8.59
CA PHE A 227 -27.28 -4.66 7.86
C PHE A 227 -26.20 -5.19 8.81
N ASN A 228 -25.47 -6.21 8.37
CA ASN A 228 -24.35 -6.73 9.13
C ASN A 228 -23.20 -5.72 9.15
N ALA A 229 -22.60 -5.57 10.31
CA ALA A 229 -21.43 -4.72 10.51
C ALA A 229 -20.18 -5.25 9.81
N GLY A 230 -19.16 -4.41 9.71
CA GLY A 230 -17.81 -4.84 9.40
C GLY A 230 -17.21 -5.70 10.51
N MET A 231 -16.11 -6.35 10.21
CA MET A 231 -15.46 -7.33 11.08
C MET A 231 -14.11 -6.80 11.55
N LEU A 232 -13.82 -6.91 12.85
CA LEU A 232 -12.46 -6.86 13.38
C LEU A 232 -11.90 -8.28 13.37
N TYR A 233 -10.88 -8.52 12.54
CA TYR A 233 -10.25 -9.82 12.33
C TYR A 233 -8.89 -9.86 13.01
N CYS A 234 -8.49 -11.02 13.52
CA CYS A 234 -7.22 -11.21 14.23
C CYS A 234 -6.56 -12.57 13.96
N SER A 235 -6.80 -13.14 12.79
CA SER A 235 -6.08 -14.33 12.37
C SER A 235 -5.33 -14.10 11.05
N GLY A 236 -4.32 -14.94 10.78
CA GLY A 236 -3.47 -14.80 9.60
C GLY A 236 -2.25 -13.92 9.87
N ILE A 237 -1.46 -13.65 8.82
CA ILE A 237 -0.17 -12.92 8.93
C ILE A 237 -0.25 -11.54 8.25
N ALA A 238 -1.33 -11.23 7.53
CA ALA A 238 -1.49 -10.00 6.78
C ALA A 238 -2.78 -9.28 7.14
N GLY A 239 -2.79 -7.96 6.97
CA GLY A 239 -3.95 -7.12 7.21
C GLY A 239 -3.95 -6.39 8.56
N ASP A 240 -3.02 -6.69 9.46
CA ASP A 240 -2.88 -6.04 10.77
C ASP A 240 -2.64 -4.51 10.67
N TYR A 241 -2.06 -4.02 9.57
CA TYR A 241 -1.94 -2.59 9.30
C TYR A 241 -3.30 -1.87 9.25
N ALA A 242 -4.34 -2.51 8.75
CA ALA A 242 -5.69 -1.92 8.73
C ALA A 242 -6.29 -1.84 10.13
N THR A 243 -6.18 -2.90 10.93
CA THR A 243 -6.68 -2.88 12.31
C THR A 243 -5.86 -1.96 13.19
N ARG A 244 -4.52 -1.84 12.96
CA ARG A 244 -3.68 -0.85 13.64
C ARG A 244 -4.12 0.58 13.30
N SER A 245 -4.23 0.91 12.00
CA SER A 245 -4.74 2.23 11.58
C SER A 245 -6.10 2.52 12.17
N PHE A 246 -7.04 1.58 12.12
CA PHE A 246 -8.36 1.76 12.68
C PHE A 246 -8.31 2.06 14.19
N ILE A 247 -7.65 1.21 14.97
CA ILE A 247 -7.61 1.32 16.44
C ILE A 247 -6.88 2.59 16.89
N THR A 248 -5.73 2.89 16.29
CA THR A 248 -4.92 4.05 16.72
C THR A 248 -5.56 5.37 16.37
N ASN A 249 -6.24 5.48 15.24
CA ASN A 249 -6.88 6.73 14.82
C ASN A 249 -8.12 7.09 15.65
N LEU A 250 -8.88 6.12 16.19
CA LEU A 250 -10.15 6.38 16.85
C LEU A 250 -10.12 7.51 17.90
N TYR A 251 -9.03 7.69 18.61
CA TYR A 251 -8.85 8.74 19.63
C TYR A 251 -7.45 9.37 19.57
N ASP A 252 -6.94 9.55 18.33
CA ASP A 252 -5.64 10.18 18.05
C ASP A 252 -4.49 9.56 18.84
N GLY A 253 -4.56 8.23 19.02
CA GLY A 253 -3.48 7.44 19.58
C GLY A 253 -2.38 7.15 18.55
N SER A 254 -1.33 6.49 18.99
CA SER A 254 -0.27 6.01 18.09
C SER A 254 0.20 4.64 18.50
N LEU A 255 0.71 3.87 17.53
CA LEU A 255 1.33 2.57 17.81
C LEU A 255 2.60 2.74 18.63
N MET A 256 3.42 3.74 18.31
CA MET A 256 4.71 4.01 18.95
C MET A 256 4.86 5.50 19.28
N ASN A 257 5.85 5.80 20.13
CA ASN A 257 6.29 7.19 20.35
C ASN A 257 6.97 7.77 19.08
N GLU A 258 7.15 9.10 19.03
CA GLU A 258 7.73 9.80 17.87
C GLU A 258 9.09 9.25 17.43
N ASP A 259 9.93 8.88 18.39
CA ASP A 259 11.28 8.33 18.13
C ASP A 259 11.27 6.85 17.72
N MET A 260 10.11 6.20 17.65
CA MET A 260 9.93 4.77 17.37
C MET A 260 10.76 3.85 18.29
N THR A 261 10.94 4.24 19.55
CA THR A 261 11.73 3.51 20.56
C THR A 261 10.89 2.75 21.57
N SER A 262 9.58 2.99 21.60
CA SER A 262 8.63 2.28 22.45
C SER A 262 7.22 2.26 21.89
N TYR A 263 6.52 1.16 22.10
CA TYR A 263 5.09 1.03 21.79
C TYR A 263 4.26 1.77 22.84
N THR A 264 3.18 2.44 22.42
CA THR A 264 2.40 3.37 23.26
C THR A 264 0.89 3.13 23.21
N VAL A 265 0.43 2.00 22.67
CA VAL A 265 -1.00 1.64 22.58
C VAL A 265 -1.70 1.63 23.94
N ASN A 266 -0.97 1.49 25.04
CA ASN A 266 -1.50 1.60 26.39
C ASN A 266 -1.66 3.05 26.91
N SER A 267 -1.49 4.06 26.04
CA SER A 267 -1.87 5.45 26.33
C SER A 267 -3.37 5.57 26.66
N GLU A 268 -3.77 6.71 27.21
CA GLU A 268 -5.19 6.99 27.49
C GLU A 268 -6.04 6.86 26.19
N ALA A 269 -5.53 7.38 25.07
CA ALA A 269 -6.16 7.29 23.76
C ALA A 269 -6.34 5.83 23.30
N GLY A 270 -5.29 5.02 23.35
CA GLY A 270 -5.36 3.62 22.95
C GLY A 270 -6.29 2.79 23.85
N GLN A 271 -6.23 2.98 25.18
CA GLN A 271 -7.16 2.33 26.11
C GLN A 271 -8.63 2.72 25.84
N LYS A 272 -8.89 4.00 25.51
CA LYS A 272 -10.21 4.50 25.12
C LYS A 272 -10.69 3.84 23.82
N ALA A 273 -9.80 3.71 22.82
CA ALA A 273 -10.08 3.06 21.54
C ALA A 273 -10.49 1.59 21.72
N LEU A 274 -9.69 0.82 22.43
CA LEU A 274 -9.97 -0.60 22.69
C LEU A 274 -11.24 -0.81 23.51
N SER A 275 -11.54 0.09 24.47
CA SER A 275 -12.79 0.06 25.24
C SER A 275 -14.01 0.37 24.35
N LYS A 276 -13.86 1.29 23.38
CA LYS A 276 -14.92 1.64 22.43
C LYS A 276 -15.18 0.47 21.47
N ILE A 277 -14.14 -0.17 20.96
CA ILE A 277 -14.24 -1.38 20.11
C ILE A 277 -15.05 -2.46 20.84
N LYS A 278 -14.71 -2.76 22.09
CA LYS A 278 -15.46 -3.72 22.89
C LYS A 278 -16.94 -3.33 23.02
N SER A 279 -17.22 -2.05 23.22
CA SER A 279 -18.60 -1.54 23.29
C SER A 279 -19.34 -1.71 21.96
N TRP A 280 -18.70 -1.46 20.82
CA TRP A 280 -19.30 -1.66 19.51
C TRP A 280 -19.59 -3.13 19.22
N MET A 281 -18.71 -4.02 19.65
CA MET A 281 -18.94 -5.46 19.52
C MET A 281 -20.11 -5.91 20.37
N ASP A 282 -20.17 -5.49 21.64
CA ASP A 282 -21.25 -5.85 22.56
C ASP A 282 -22.62 -5.37 22.08
N SER A 283 -22.63 -4.29 21.27
CA SER A 283 -23.84 -3.74 20.65
C SER A 283 -24.08 -4.18 19.19
N GLY A 284 -23.23 -5.03 18.63
CA GLY A 284 -23.37 -5.53 17.26
C GLY A 284 -22.97 -4.55 16.16
N LEU A 285 -22.35 -3.41 16.53
CA LEU A 285 -21.85 -2.40 15.59
C LEU A 285 -20.53 -2.78 14.95
N LEU A 286 -19.86 -3.81 15.46
CA LEU A 286 -18.63 -4.42 14.93
C LEU A 286 -18.68 -5.92 15.17
N LEU A 287 -18.37 -6.74 14.17
CA LEU A 287 -18.40 -8.19 14.29
C LEU A 287 -17.09 -8.72 14.90
N ASN A 288 -17.24 -9.74 15.75
CA ASN A 288 -16.11 -10.53 16.25
C ASN A 288 -15.58 -11.44 15.13
N GLY A 289 -14.33 -11.24 14.73
CA GLY A 289 -13.62 -11.98 13.71
C GLY A 289 -12.38 -12.71 14.26
N THR A 290 -12.40 -13.22 15.51
CA THR A 290 -11.27 -13.90 16.14
C THR A 290 -10.68 -15.00 15.26
N ASP A 291 -11.52 -15.79 14.58
CA ASP A 291 -11.10 -16.88 13.70
C ASP A 291 -10.96 -16.43 12.21
N SER A 292 -11.11 -15.16 11.91
CA SER A 292 -11.12 -14.62 10.56
C SER A 292 -9.84 -13.87 10.23
N SER A 293 -9.38 -13.98 8.99
CA SER A 293 -8.28 -13.19 8.43
C SER A 293 -8.78 -11.90 7.77
N GLY A 294 -7.85 -11.00 7.43
CA GLY A 294 -8.16 -9.83 6.61
C GLY A 294 -8.74 -10.20 5.24
N ALA A 295 -8.27 -11.30 4.63
CA ALA A 295 -8.80 -11.82 3.38
C ALA A 295 -10.24 -12.31 3.52
N ASP A 296 -10.60 -12.93 4.65
CA ASP A 296 -11.99 -13.34 4.92
C ASP A 296 -12.91 -12.12 5.08
N ALA A 297 -12.43 -11.06 5.74
CA ALA A 297 -13.17 -9.81 5.89
C ALA A 297 -13.43 -9.13 4.53
N VAL A 298 -12.41 -9.05 3.66
CA VAL A 298 -12.54 -8.53 2.28
C VAL A 298 -13.51 -9.39 1.48
N SER A 299 -13.35 -10.71 1.48
CA SER A 299 -14.22 -11.64 0.74
C SER A 299 -15.68 -11.53 1.18
N SER A 300 -15.94 -11.37 2.48
CA SER A 300 -17.28 -11.20 3.02
C SER A 300 -17.92 -9.87 2.58
N PHE A 301 -17.13 -8.80 2.54
CA PHE A 301 -17.57 -7.49 2.04
C PHE A 301 -17.87 -7.52 0.54
N VAL A 302 -16.96 -8.06 -0.27
CA VAL A 302 -17.10 -8.21 -1.73
C VAL A 302 -18.34 -9.07 -2.09
N ALA A 303 -18.68 -10.06 -1.27
CA ALA A 303 -19.89 -10.85 -1.41
C ALA A 303 -21.18 -10.11 -0.98
N GLY A 304 -21.09 -8.85 -0.55
CA GLY A 304 -22.23 -8.05 -0.07
C GLY A 304 -22.79 -8.47 1.29
N ASN A 305 -22.04 -9.25 2.08
CA ASN A 305 -22.52 -9.73 3.39
C ASN A 305 -22.36 -8.70 4.51
N ASN A 306 -21.43 -7.75 4.37
CA ASN A 306 -21.12 -6.74 5.38
C ASN A 306 -21.30 -5.32 4.81
N SER A 307 -21.71 -4.40 5.65
CA SER A 307 -21.93 -3.00 5.26
C SER A 307 -20.64 -2.20 5.11
N TYR A 308 -19.57 -2.61 5.77
CA TYR A 308 -18.24 -2.01 5.62
C TYR A 308 -17.12 -3.02 5.85
N CYS A 309 -15.93 -2.68 5.36
CA CYS A 309 -14.69 -3.44 5.52
C CYS A 309 -13.60 -2.52 6.07
N LEU A 310 -12.83 -3.02 7.04
CA LEU A 310 -11.70 -2.28 7.63
C LEU A 310 -10.45 -2.34 6.78
N LEU A 311 -10.29 -3.36 5.93
CA LEU A 311 -9.12 -3.57 5.08
C LEU A 311 -9.49 -3.26 3.63
N TRP A 312 -9.06 -2.12 3.14
CA TRP A 312 -9.24 -1.74 1.74
C TRP A 312 -8.07 -0.92 1.22
N SER A 313 -7.85 -0.95 -0.08
CA SER A 313 -6.88 -0.11 -0.80
C SER A 313 -7.19 -0.19 -2.30
N LEU A 314 -6.51 0.63 -3.12
CA LEU A 314 -6.66 0.54 -4.57
C LEU A 314 -6.36 -0.86 -5.13
N PRO A 315 -5.28 -1.57 -4.74
CA PRO A 315 -5.06 -2.94 -5.20
C PRO A 315 -6.20 -3.91 -4.86
N GLN A 316 -6.88 -3.76 -3.70
CA GLN A 316 -8.07 -4.56 -3.41
C GLN A 316 -9.26 -4.18 -4.30
N ALA A 317 -9.46 -2.89 -4.62
CA ALA A 317 -10.51 -2.47 -5.53
C ALA A 317 -10.32 -3.10 -6.91
N ILE A 318 -9.12 -3.00 -7.48
CA ILE A 318 -8.76 -3.56 -8.79
C ILE A 318 -8.91 -5.10 -8.79
N SER A 319 -8.29 -5.78 -7.84
CA SER A 319 -8.30 -7.27 -7.80
C SER A 319 -9.68 -7.89 -7.55
N ASN A 320 -10.63 -7.12 -7.03
CA ASN A 320 -11.99 -7.58 -6.75
C ASN A 320 -13.06 -6.96 -7.68
N ALA A 321 -12.70 -6.16 -8.69
CA ALA A 321 -13.63 -5.41 -9.54
C ALA A 321 -14.70 -6.31 -10.16
N GLU A 322 -14.33 -7.43 -10.79
CA GLU A 322 -15.26 -8.40 -11.37
C GLU A 322 -16.24 -8.96 -10.33
N ALA A 323 -15.75 -9.38 -9.17
CA ALA A 323 -16.59 -9.96 -8.11
C ALA A 323 -17.51 -8.92 -7.47
N LEU A 324 -17.07 -7.66 -7.31
CA LEU A 324 -17.91 -6.55 -6.86
C LEU A 324 -19.07 -6.30 -7.83
N GLN A 325 -18.77 -6.26 -9.13
CA GLN A 325 -19.77 -6.10 -10.18
C GLN A 325 -20.77 -7.25 -10.21
N GLU A 326 -20.30 -8.51 -10.15
CA GLU A 326 -21.17 -9.69 -10.12
C GLU A 326 -22.09 -9.69 -8.90
N ASN A 327 -21.62 -9.25 -7.73
CA ASN A 327 -22.39 -9.21 -6.49
C ASN A 327 -23.23 -7.93 -6.35
N GLY A 328 -23.10 -6.95 -7.27
CA GLY A 328 -23.80 -5.68 -7.21
C GLY A 328 -23.37 -4.80 -6.02
N VAL A 329 -22.12 -4.92 -5.59
CA VAL A 329 -21.52 -4.11 -4.51
C VAL A 329 -20.84 -2.90 -5.13
N ASP A 330 -21.38 -1.73 -4.88
CA ASP A 330 -20.77 -0.44 -5.20
C ASP A 330 -20.07 0.10 -3.95
N VAL A 331 -18.78 0.45 -4.08
CA VAL A 331 -17.88 0.80 -2.96
C VAL A 331 -17.87 2.31 -2.73
N VAL A 332 -17.96 2.72 -1.48
CA VAL A 332 -17.64 4.07 -1.03
C VAL A 332 -16.38 4.00 -0.17
N VAL A 333 -15.31 4.62 -0.66
CA VAL A 333 -14.03 4.68 0.05
C VAL A 333 -14.06 5.78 1.10
N MET A 334 -13.58 5.47 2.30
CA MET A 334 -13.45 6.39 3.42
C MET A 334 -12.11 6.16 4.14
N PRO A 335 -11.41 7.20 4.60
CA PRO A 335 -10.26 7.01 5.50
C PRO A 335 -10.72 6.45 6.86
N TYR A 336 -9.77 5.98 7.68
CA TYR A 336 -10.10 5.66 9.08
C TYR A 336 -10.57 6.92 9.81
N PRO A 337 -11.60 6.81 10.68
CA PRO A 337 -12.06 7.94 11.48
C PRO A 337 -11.02 8.31 12.53
N ALA A 338 -10.87 9.60 12.79
CA ALA A 338 -9.98 10.13 13.83
C ALA A 338 -10.73 11.04 14.78
N GLU A 339 -10.31 11.20 16.05
CA GLU A 339 -11.07 12.01 17.03
C GLU A 339 -11.19 13.46 16.55
N ASP A 340 -10.12 14.04 16.00
CA ASP A 340 -10.09 15.40 15.46
C ASP A 340 -10.43 15.47 13.95
N GLY A 341 -10.67 14.35 13.29
CA GLY A 341 -10.93 14.25 11.86
C GLY A 341 -9.67 14.24 10.99
N THR A 342 -8.46 14.11 11.56
CA THR A 342 -7.19 14.09 10.83
C THR A 342 -6.51 12.72 10.99
N PRO A 343 -6.76 11.75 10.08
CA PRO A 343 -6.22 10.41 10.24
C PRO A 343 -4.70 10.36 10.00
N SER A 344 -4.05 9.41 10.65
CA SER A 344 -2.66 8.99 10.36
C SER A 344 -2.70 7.57 9.80
N LEU A 345 -2.53 7.44 8.47
CA LEU A 345 -2.78 6.21 7.75
C LEU A 345 -1.50 5.36 7.64
N GLU A 346 -1.61 4.05 7.86
CA GLU A 346 -0.59 3.11 7.41
C GLU A 346 -0.70 2.91 5.89
N TYR A 347 0.41 2.64 5.24
CA TYR A 347 0.51 2.64 3.79
C TYR A 347 1.56 1.67 3.27
N MET A 348 1.43 1.28 2.01
CA MET A 348 2.49 0.65 1.23
C MET A 348 3.36 1.73 0.61
N LEU A 349 4.64 1.47 0.47
CA LEU A 349 5.60 2.33 -0.19
C LEU A 349 6.62 1.47 -0.92
N ASN A 350 6.84 1.77 -2.19
CA ASN A 350 7.88 1.17 -3.02
C ASN A 350 8.94 2.23 -3.33
N GLY A 351 10.19 1.81 -3.40
CA GLY A 351 11.28 2.71 -3.78
C GLY A 351 12.57 1.97 -4.03
N PHE A 352 13.56 2.72 -4.45
CA PHE A 352 14.84 2.20 -4.88
C PHE A 352 15.91 2.43 -3.84
N CYS A 353 16.78 1.43 -3.63
CA CYS A 353 18.01 1.60 -2.90
C CYS A 353 19.22 1.18 -3.76
N ILE A 354 20.42 1.64 -3.36
CA ILE A 354 21.70 1.30 -4.01
C ILE A 354 22.52 0.47 -3.04
N PHE A 355 22.93 -0.72 -3.43
CA PHE A 355 23.91 -1.49 -2.70
C PHE A 355 25.30 -0.91 -2.94
N LYS A 356 26.09 -0.73 -1.87
CA LYS A 356 27.43 -0.16 -1.92
C LYS A 356 28.33 -0.93 -2.89
N THR A 357 29.08 -0.20 -3.66
CA THR A 357 30.13 -0.70 -4.53
C THR A 357 31.39 0.17 -4.38
N GLU A 358 32.57 -0.41 -4.63
CA GLU A 358 33.83 0.36 -4.72
C GLU A 358 34.00 1.01 -6.10
N ASP A 359 33.12 0.69 -7.06
CA ASP A 359 33.13 1.21 -8.42
C ASP A 359 32.27 2.51 -8.47
N GLU A 360 32.93 3.66 -8.47
CA GLU A 360 32.28 4.97 -8.52
C GLU A 360 31.42 5.16 -9.78
N GLN A 361 31.77 4.51 -10.90
CA GLN A 361 30.98 4.61 -12.15
C GLN A 361 29.66 3.86 -12.00
N LYS A 362 29.66 2.68 -11.37
CA LYS A 362 28.44 1.94 -11.07
C LYS A 362 27.56 2.68 -10.06
N GLU A 363 28.16 3.26 -9.04
CA GLU A 363 27.45 4.07 -8.04
C GLU A 363 26.72 5.25 -8.71
N GLN A 364 27.42 5.98 -9.59
CA GLN A 364 26.83 7.11 -10.31
C GLN A 364 25.79 6.68 -11.34
N ALA A 365 26.03 5.57 -12.05
CA ALA A 365 25.08 5.02 -13.00
C ALA A 365 23.77 4.57 -12.32
N SER A 366 23.87 4.02 -11.10
CA SER A 366 22.74 3.63 -10.27
C SER A 366 21.90 4.86 -9.87
N ARG A 367 22.53 5.99 -9.52
CA ARG A 367 21.83 7.25 -9.22
C ARG A 367 21.10 7.80 -10.45
N TYR A 368 21.73 7.75 -11.62
CA TYR A 368 21.10 8.16 -12.87
C TYR A 368 19.88 7.31 -13.21
N LEU A 369 19.94 5.99 -12.95
CA LEU A 369 18.79 5.12 -13.18
C LEU A 369 17.63 5.45 -12.22
N ILE A 370 17.90 5.66 -10.93
CA ILE A 370 16.87 6.04 -9.95
C ILE A 370 16.25 7.39 -10.33
N ASP A 371 17.07 8.39 -10.65
CA ASP A 371 16.60 9.71 -11.03
C ASP A 371 15.71 9.64 -12.29
N PHE A 372 16.12 8.87 -13.28
CA PHE A 372 15.33 8.65 -14.49
C PHE A 372 13.99 7.97 -14.17
N LEU A 373 13.98 6.88 -13.41
CA LEU A 373 12.77 6.13 -13.12
C LEU A 373 11.76 6.93 -12.26
N CYS A 374 12.25 7.81 -11.38
CA CYS A 374 11.41 8.50 -10.41
C CYS A 374 11.10 9.95 -10.76
N ASN A 375 11.93 10.61 -11.59
CA ASN A 375 11.85 12.07 -11.79
C ASN A 375 11.80 12.49 -13.26
N ASP A 376 12.08 11.60 -14.22
CA ASP A 376 12.05 11.95 -15.62
C ASP A 376 10.61 12.13 -16.11
N GLU A 377 10.29 13.31 -16.69
CA GLU A 377 8.96 13.66 -17.16
C GLU A 377 8.39 12.66 -18.17
N SER A 378 9.25 11.92 -18.88
CA SER A 378 8.82 10.97 -19.92
C SER A 378 8.38 9.59 -19.39
N VAL A 379 8.65 9.29 -18.09
CA VAL A 379 8.35 7.97 -17.53
C VAL A 379 7.81 7.99 -16.09
N ALA A 380 8.06 9.06 -15.33
CA ALA A 380 7.80 9.05 -13.88
C ALA A 380 6.31 8.88 -13.55
N GLN A 381 5.42 9.59 -14.23
CA GLN A 381 3.97 9.46 -14.02
C GLN A 381 3.47 8.08 -14.45
N GLU A 382 3.89 7.60 -15.64
CA GLU A 382 3.55 6.27 -16.14
C GLU A 382 4.02 5.16 -15.16
N ASN A 383 5.24 5.28 -14.61
CA ASN A 383 5.77 4.35 -13.61
C ASN A 383 4.87 4.28 -12.35
N VAL A 384 4.36 5.43 -11.90
CA VAL A 384 3.44 5.47 -10.74
C VAL A 384 2.13 4.77 -11.09
N VAL A 385 1.51 5.10 -12.21
CA VAL A 385 0.23 4.49 -12.63
C VAL A 385 0.39 2.98 -12.83
N ARG A 386 1.40 2.54 -13.56
CA ARG A 386 1.67 1.11 -13.78
C ARG A 386 2.02 0.33 -12.51
N SER A 387 2.48 1.01 -11.45
CA SER A 387 2.65 0.37 -10.14
C SER A 387 1.33 0.14 -9.39
N GLY A 388 0.20 0.59 -9.93
CA GLY A 388 -1.11 0.52 -9.27
C GLY A 388 -1.18 1.32 -7.97
N ALA A 389 -0.39 2.39 -7.86
CA ALA A 389 -0.25 3.19 -6.65
C ALA A 389 -0.29 4.70 -6.99
N PHE A 390 0.05 5.55 -6.03
CA PHE A 390 -0.11 7.00 -6.14
C PHE A 390 1.23 7.73 -6.04
N PRO A 391 1.29 8.96 -6.58
CA PRO A 391 2.47 9.79 -6.45
C PRO A 391 2.83 10.04 -4.98
N VAL A 392 4.12 10.04 -4.71
CA VAL A 392 4.70 10.44 -3.41
C VAL A 392 5.20 11.88 -3.45
N ARG A 393 5.07 12.55 -4.60
CA ARG A 393 5.47 13.93 -4.86
C ARG A 393 4.31 14.75 -5.39
N SER A 394 4.07 15.91 -4.78
CA SER A 394 2.97 16.82 -5.14
C SER A 394 3.11 17.38 -6.56
N SER A 395 4.35 17.53 -7.05
CA SER A 395 4.63 18.04 -8.39
C SER A 395 4.15 17.13 -9.53
N MET A 396 3.91 15.85 -9.26
CA MET A 396 3.36 14.91 -10.25
C MET A 396 1.89 15.19 -10.57
N GLY A 397 1.17 15.91 -9.69
CA GLY A 397 -0.25 16.20 -9.85
C GLY A 397 -1.13 14.96 -9.68
N ASP A 398 -2.39 15.06 -10.12
CA ASP A 398 -3.37 13.97 -10.14
C ASP A 398 -3.13 13.10 -11.37
N VAL A 399 -2.41 12.00 -11.22
CA VAL A 399 -2.09 11.07 -12.33
C VAL A 399 -3.29 10.21 -12.73
N TYR A 400 -4.34 10.18 -11.91
CA TYR A 400 -5.60 9.52 -12.20
C TYR A 400 -6.71 10.51 -12.58
N SER A 401 -6.34 11.68 -13.06
CA SER A 401 -7.27 12.74 -13.49
C SER A 401 -8.34 12.19 -14.44
N GLY A 402 -9.61 12.37 -14.06
CA GLY A 402 -10.75 11.80 -14.80
C GLY A 402 -11.33 10.52 -14.20
N ASN A 403 -10.62 9.87 -13.26
CA ASN A 403 -11.14 8.77 -12.45
C ASN A 403 -11.40 9.25 -11.03
N GLU A 404 -12.67 9.60 -10.72
CA GLU A 404 -13.06 10.18 -9.42
C GLU A 404 -12.74 9.27 -8.24
N GLU A 405 -12.73 7.97 -8.43
CA GLU A 405 -12.46 7.03 -7.36
C GLU A 405 -10.97 6.92 -7.07
N ALA A 406 -10.12 6.79 -8.09
CA ALA A 406 -8.67 6.78 -7.92
C ALA A 406 -8.17 8.09 -7.31
N SER A 407 -8.70 9.26 -7.76
CA SER A 407 -8.39 10.55 -7.18
C SER A 407 -8.70 10.66 -5.67
N LEU A 408 -9.66 9.86 -5.16
CA LEU A 408 -9.93 9.80 -3.72
C LEU A 408 -8.80 9.13 -2.93
N TYR A 409 -8.25 8.04 -3.45
CA TYR A 409 -7.11 7.38 -2.79
C TYR A 409 -5.89 8.31 -2.83
N GLU A 410 -5.68 9.00 -3.97
CA GLU A 410 -4.58 9.96 -4.11
C GLU A 410 -4.70 11.11 -3.12
N ALA A 411 -5.90 11.67 -2.94
CA ALA A 411 -6.17 12.73 -1.97
C ALA A 411 -5.88 12.33 -0.51
N LEU A 412 -5.74 11.04 -0.23
CA LEU A 412 -5.38 10.52 1.09
C LEU A 412 -3.87 10.37 1.31
N MET A 413 -3.03 10.46 0.27
CA MET A 413 -1.59 10.32 0.38
C MET A 413 -0.93 11.32 1.36
N PRO A 414 -1.38 12.58 1.49
CA PRO A 414 -0.86 13.50 2.51
C PRO A 414 -1.06 13.05 3.96
N TYR A 415 -1.98 12.11 4.21
CA TYR A 415 -2.26 11.55 5.53
C TYR A 415 -1.44 10.30 5.87
N SER A 416 -0.47 9.92 5.02
CA SER A 416 0.47 8.83 5.31
C SER A 416 1.25 9.13 6.57
N GLY A 417 1.10 8.27 7.57
CA GLY A 417 1.69 8.42 8.90
C GLY A 417 3.11 7.87 9.00
N PRO A 418 3.57 7.57 10.22
CA PRO A 418 4.87 6.92 10.43
C PRO A 418 4.91 5.51 9.83
N TYR A 419 6.04 5.13 9.24
CA TYR A 419 6.25 3.80 8.69
C TYR A 419 6.83 2.86 9.76
N TYR A 420 5.97 2.11 10.43
CA TYR A 420 6.36 1.30 11.59
C TYR A 420 7.13 0.03 11.24
N GLN A 421 6.99 -0.51 10.03
CA GLN A 421 7.60 -1.79 9.64
C GLN A 421 9.14 -1.77 9.62
N LYS A 422 9.77 -0.59 9.71
CA LYS A 422 11.23 -0.46 9.75
C LYS A 422 11.85 -0.68 11.15
N VAL A 423 11.03 -0.80 12.21
CA VAL A 423 11.58 -1.02 13.57
C VAL A 423 12.01 -2.46 13.77
N ASN A 424 12.96 -2.67 14.67
CA ASN A 424 13.40 -4.03 15.01
C ASN A 424 12.27 -4.84 15.64
N GLY A 425 12.16 -6.11 15.30
CA GLY A 425 11.18 -7.02 15.88
C GLY A 425 9.74 -6.70 15.48
N PHE A 426 9.53 -5.98 14.36
CA PHE A 426 8.19 -5.64 13.89
C PHE A 426 7.38 -6.90 13.57
N GLU A 427 7.96 -7.88 12.89
CA GLU A 427 7.28 -9.14 12.57
C GLU A 427 6.86 -9.93 13.82
N GLU A 428 7.69 -9.93 14.86
CA GLU A 428 7.37 -10.55 16.14
C GLU A 428 6.27 -9.77 16.89
N MET A 429 6.29 -8.44 16.79
CA MET A 429 5.26 -7.58 17.39
C MET A 429 3.87 -7.87 16.82
N ARG A 430 3.74 -8.16 15.51
CA ARG A 430 2.46 -8.43 14.85
C ARG A 430 1.70 -9.60 15.49
N VAL A 431 2.42 -10.61 16.01
CA VAL A 431 1.82 -11.73 16.74
C VAL A 431 1.14 -11.24 18.02
N TYR A 432 1.79 -10.33 18.76
CA TYR A 432 1.22 -9.76 19.99
C TYR A 432 0.07 -8.79 19.69
N TRP A 433 0.09 -8.13 18.52
CA TRP A 433 -1.02 -7.30 18.07
C TRP A 433 -2.30 -8.13 17.92
N TYR A 434 -2.26 -9.22 17.19
CA TYR A 434 -3.40 -10.11 17.05
C TYR A 434 -3.81 -10.80 18.35
N GLN A 435 -2.85 -11.13 19.21
CA GLN A 435 -3.16 -11.64 20.55
C GLN A 435 -3.95 -10.62 21.37
N MET A 436 -3.56 -9.34 21.36
CA MET A 436 -4.28 -8.27 22.04
C MET A 436 -5.72 -8.13 21.52
N GLU A 437 -5.89 -8.16 20.21
CA GLU A 437 -7.23 -8.12 19.61
C GLU A 437 -8.06 -9.32 20.03
N THR A 438 -7.53 -10.53 19.98
CA THR A 438 -8.20 -11.77 20.42
C THR A 438 -8.63 -11.67 21.88
N GLU A 439 -7.76 -11.24 22.78
CA GLU A 439 -8.04 -11.11 24.23
C GLU A 439 -9.22 -10.16 24.50
N ILE A 440 -9.36 -9.12 23.68
CA ILE A 440 -10.50 -8.17 23.75
C ILE A 440 -11.77 -8.77 23.15
N LEU A 441 -11.65 -9.40 21.96
CA LEU A 441 -12.75 -9.99 21.23
C LEU A 441 -13.42 -11.12 22.02
N ASP A 442 -12.63 -11.96 22.66
CA ASP A 442 -13.11 -13.08 23.49
C ASP A 442 -13.58 -12.63 24.89
N GLY A 443 -13.31 -11.36 25.24
CA GLY A 443 -13.69 -10.78 26.53
C GLY A 443 -12.84 -11.28 27.70
N GLU A 444 -11.66 -11.82 27.44
CA GLU A 444 -10.73 -12.30 28.47
C GLU A 444 -10.11 -11.15 29.24
N TYR A 445 -9.83 -10.03 28.56
CA TYR A 445 -9.24 -8.82 29.13
C TYR A 445 -10.09 -7.58 28.86
N SER A 446 -9.99 -6.61 29.75
CA SER A 446 -10.41 -5.24 29.44
C SER A 446 -9.44 -4.61 28.43
N GLY A 447 -9.90 -3.60 27.67
CA GLY A 447 -9.03 -2.88 26.74
C GLY A 447 -7.74 -2.35 27.37
N LYS A 448 -7.79 -1.98 28.67
CA LYS A 448 -6.61 -1.54 29.42
C LYS A 448 -5.63 -2.68 29.71
N GLU A 449 -6.13 -3.84 30.10
CA GLU A 449 -5.29 -5.02 30.42
C GLU A 449 -4.62 -5.52 29.14
N ALA A 450 -5.38 -5.67 28.05
CA ALA A 450 -4.87 -6.10 26.77
C ALA A 450 -3.81 -5.12 26.21
N ALA A 451 -4.07 -3.81 26.27
CA ALA A 451 -3.09 -2.79 25.84
C ALA A 451 -1.79 -2.84 26.64
N ASN A 452 -1.87 -3.03 27.98
CA ASN A 452 -0.66 -3.14 28.80
C ASN A 452 0.11 -4.41 28.51
N SER A 453 -0.57 -5.54 28.32
CA SER A 453 0.03 -6.81 27.93
C SER A 453 0.75 -6.69 26.59
N PHE A 454 0.07 -6.13 25.59
CA PHE A 454 0.67 -5.86 24.28
C PHE A 454 1.95 -5.03 24.40
N VAL A 455 1.88 -3.85 25.05
CA VAL A 455 3.03 -2.94 25.16
C VAL A 455 4.21 -3.59 25.89
N GLU A 456 3.93 -4.39 26.94
CA GLU A 456 4.98 -5.12 27.66
C GLU A 456 5.73 -6.11 26.73
N TYR A 457 5.00 -6.89 25.92
CA TYR A 457 5.60 -7.88 25.04
C TYR A 457 6.20 -7.24 23.80
N ALA A 458 5.51 -6.28 23.17
CA ALA A 458 5.99 -5.60 21.98
C ALA A 458 7.29 -4.82 22.23
N ASN A 459 7.44 -4.16 23.37
CA ASN A 459 8.70 -3.48 23.71
C ASN A 459 9.89 -4.44 23.86
N LYS A 460 9.66 -5.72 24.19
CA LYS A 460 10.74 -6.71 24.23
C LYS A 460 11.27 -7.02 22.84
N THR A 461 10.42 -6.98 21.80
CA THR A 461 10.84 -7.27 20.42
C THR A 461 11.82 -6.22 19.87
N LEU A 462 11.68 -4.94 20.31
CA LEU A 462 12.59 -3.87 19.91
C LEU A 462 14.05 -4.11 20.29
N THR A 463 14.28 -4.84 21.39
CA THR A 463 15.61 -5.06 21.95
C THR A 463 16.16 -6.48 21.67
N GLN A 464 15.34 -7.38 21.15
CA GLN A 464 15.79 -8.72 20.79
C GLN A 464 16.73 -8.63 19.59
N LYS A 465 17.98 -9.05 19.78
CA LYS A 465 18.86 -9.36 18.65
C LYS A 465 18.31 -10.64 18.00
N LYS A 466 18.09 -10.63 16.69
CA LYS A 466 17.89 -11.89 15.93
C LYS A 466 19.05 -12.82 16.33
N GLU A 467 18.74 -13.94 16.99
CA GLU A 467 19.72 -15.01 17.12
C GLU A 467 20.06 -15.49 15.71
N GLN A 468 21.33 -15.28 15.34
CA GLN A 468 21.87 -15.59 14.01
C GLN A 468 21.92 -17.10 13.78
#